data_01d82fa46efc98c49548fe3e8f2b1576
#
_entry.id   01d82fa46efc98c49548fe3e8f2b1576
#
_cell.length_a   1.000
_cell.length_b   1.000
_cell.length_c   1.000
_cell.angle_alpha   90.00
_cell.angle_beta   90.00
_cell.angle_gamma   90.00
#
_symmetry.space_group_name_H-M   'P 1'
#
loop_
_entity.id
_entity.type
_entity.pdbx_description
1 polymer ?
#
loop_
_entity_poly.entity_id
_entity_poly.type
_entity_poly.pdbx_seq_one_letter_code
_entity_poly.pdbx_strand_id
1 'polypeptide(L)'
;MDAKERALAGAIGGFGGTFVLSGLRWALASMGAVFTTAPEQVVTRAEEVGLLDRFSPGARKALVVVAHFAYGMGVGAVFGVLRRDPGEPKSDTAAELQGDRDDKLTEASVGVALGVLSWGAGWAVWLPITGVHPAPWTQKTPRALLPIVDHAVFGAAWGLIYWIITRRQT
;
A
#
# COMPACT_ATOMS: atom_id res chain seq x y z
N MET A 1 1.56 -10.19 20.35
CA MET A 1 2.64 -9.97 19.35
C MET A 1 3.51 -8.79 19.75
N ASP A 2 4.84 -8.90 19.63
CA ASP A 2 5.72 -7.75 19.82
C ASP A 2 5.71 -6.81 18.60
N ALA A 3 6.39 -5.65 18.71
CA ALA A 3 6.42 -4.67 17.62
C ALA A 3 7.12 -5.20 16.35
N LYS A 4 8.11 -6.08 16.49
CA LYS A 4 8.83 -6.69 15.36
C LYS A 4 7.95 -7.69 14.63
N GLU A 5 7.22 -8.50 15.35
CA GLU A 5 6.27 -9.47 14.79
C GLU A 5 5.15 -8.76 14.05
N ARG A 6 4.62 -7.67 14.61
CA ARG A 6 3.62 -6.82 13.94
C ARG A 6 4.19 -6.14 12.68
N ALA A 7 5.43 -5.65 12.74
CA ALA A 7 6.09 -5.09 11.57
C ALA A 7 6.25 -6.13 10.46
N LEU A 8 6.69 -7.36 10.81
CA LEU A 8 6.86 -8.44 9.84
C LEU A 8 5.52 -8.87 9.23
N ALA A 9 4.49 -9.08 10.06
CA ALA A 9 3.14 -9.39 9.57
C ALA A 9 2.62 -8.29 8.65
N GLY A 10 2.85 -7.03 9.03
CA GLY A 10 2.51 -5.87 8.22
C GLY A 10 3.27 -5.82 6.89
N ALA A 11 4.56 -6.12 6.89
CA ALA A 11 5.38 -6.20 5.67
C ALA A 11 4.88 -7.29 4.71
N ILE A 12 4.54 -8.47 5.24
CA ILE A 12 3.95 -9.56 4.43
C ILE A 12 2.60 -9.12 3.86
N GLY A 13 1.75 -8.48 4.67
CA GLY A 13 0.51 -7.88 4.23
C GLY A 13 0.73 -6.84 3.12
N GLY A 14 1.74 -5.98 3.26
CA GLY A 14 2.13 -4.98 2.26
C GLY A 14 2.62 -5.60 0.94
N PHE A 15 3.39 -6.67 1.01
CA PHE A 15 3.78 -7.43 -0.17
C PHE A 15 2.55 -7.99 -0.90
N GLY A 16 1.66 -8.67 -0.17
CA GLY A 16 0.44 -9.25 -0.73
C GLY A 16 -0.52 -8.18 -1.27
N GLY A 17 -0.69 -7.07 -0.56
CA GLY A 17 -1.48 -5.92 -1.03
C GLY A 17 -0.94 -5.34 -2.34
N THR A 18 0.39 -5.20 -2.44
CA THR A 18 1.06 -4.75 -3.68
C THR A 18 0.86 -5.74 -4.82
N PHE A 19 0.88 -7.04 -4.53
CA PHE A 19 0.63 -8.08 -5.53
C PHE A 19 -0.81 -8.00 -6.07
N VAL A 20 -1.80 -7.87 -5.18
CA VAL A 20 -3.23 -7.69 -5.56
C VAL A 20 -3.40 -6.43 -6.41
N LEU A 21 -2.80 -5.32 -6.00
CA LEU A 21 -2.85 -4.06 -6.74
C LEU A 21 -2.21 -4.19 -8.12
N SER A 22 -1.07 -4.88 -8.23
CA SER A 22 -0.40 -5.12 -9.51
C SER A 22 -1.27 -5.96 -10.45
N GLY A 23 -1.95 -6.98 -9.93
CA GLY A 23 -2.91 -7.78 -10.68
C GLY A 23 -4.11 -6.97 -11.19
N LEU A 24 -4.68 -6.11 -10.32
CA LEU A 24 -5.76 -5.20 -10.71
C LEU A 24 -5.31 -4.26 -11.83
N ARG A 25 -4.14 -3.64 -11.70
CA ARG A 25 -3.60 -2.73 -12.73
C ARG A 25 -3.33 -3.44 -14.04
N TRP A 26 -2.81 -4.66 -14.00
CA TRP A 26 -2.63 -5.48 -15.19
C TRP A 26 -3.97 -5.75 -15.88
N ALA A 27 -5.02 -6.12 -15.12
CA ALA A 27 -6.36 -6.34 -15.66
C ALA A 27 -6.94 -5.06 -16.29
N LEU A 28 -6.79 -3.92 -15.62
CA LEU A 28 -7.26 -2.62 -16.15
C LEU A 28 -6.48 -2.21 -17.40
N ALA A 29 -5.17 -2.46 -17.44
CA ALA A 29 -4.35 -2.21 -18.61
C ALA A 29 -4.76 -3.06 -19.83
N SER A 30 -5.14 -4.32 -19.61
CA SER A 30 -5.67 -5.19 -20.67
C SER A 30 -7.01 -4.69 -21.25
N MET A 31 -7.75 -3.87 -20.51
CA MET A 31 -8.97 -3.19 -20.95
C MET A 31 -8.72 -1.79 -21.56
N GLY A 32 -7.45 -1.42 -21.79
CA GLY A 32 -7.07 -0.15 -22.40
C GLY A 32 -6.87 1.00 -21.41
N ALA A 33 -6.92 0.77 -20.11
CA ALA A 33 -6.60 1.79 -19.13
C ALA A 33 -5.07 1.95 -18.99
N VAL A 34 -4.56 3.14 -19.26
CA VAL A 34 -3.12 3.43 -19.16
C VAL A 34 -2.85 4.21 -17.88
N PHE A 35 -2.02 3.66 -17.01
CA PHE A 35 -1.63 4.29 -15.76
C PHE A 35 -0.11 4.34 -15.65
N THR A 36 0.42 5.50 -15.30
CA THR A 36 1.81 5.63 -14.85
C THR A 36 1.83 5.46 -13.33
N THR A 37 2.65 4.57 -12.85
CA THR A 37 2.75 4.29 -11.41
C THR A 37 3.73 5.25 -10.71
N ALA A 38 3.56 5.50 -9.42
CA ALA A 38 4.50 6.32 -8.66
C ALA A 38 5.95 5.78 -8.72
N PRO A 39 6.21 4.46 -8.58
CA PRO A 39 7.56 3.91 -8.76
C PRO A 39 8.17 4.18 -10.15
N GLU A 40 7.37 4.08 -11.22
CA GLU A 40 7.83 4.44 -12.57
C GLU A 40 8.26 5.90 -12.65
N GLN A 41 7.46 6.81 -12.10
CA GLN A 41 7.78 8.24 -12.12
C GLN A 41 9.03 8.56 -11.30
N VAL A 42 9.21 7.92 -10.15
CA VAL A 42 10.44 8.06 -9.34
C VAL A 42 11.66 7.58 -10.11
N VAL A 43 11.59 6.43 -10.76
CA VAL A 43 12.69 5.90 -11.58
C VAL A 43 12.96 6.80 -12.79
N THR A 44 11.91 7.25 -13.49
CA THR A 44 12.04 8.20 -14.59
C THR A 44 12.71 9.50 -14.13
N ARG A 45 12.31 10.02 -12.98
CA ARG A 45 12.95 11.22 -12.43
C ARG A 45 14.41 11.00 -12.08
N ALA A 46 14.75 9.83 -11.53
CA ALA A 46 16.14 9.46 -11.25
C ALA A 46 16.98 9.31 -12.54
N GLU A 47 16.37 8.85 -13.64
CA GLU A 47 17.00 8.83 -14.96
C GLU A 47 17.26 10.24 -15.49
N GLU A 48 16.26 11.11 -15.44
CA GLU A 48 16.36 12.50 -15.91
C GLU A 48 17.51 13.29 -15.22
N VAL A 49 17.77 13.01 -13.95
CA VAL A 49 18.83 13.67 -13.20
C VAL A 49 20.17 12.90 -13.22
N GLY A 50 20.28 11.86 -14.06
CA GLY A 50 21.52 11.11 -14.30
C GLY A 50 21.92 10.12 -13.20
N LEU A 51 21.06 9.89 -12.19
CA LEU A 51 21.34 8.94 -11.10
C LEU A 51 21.43 7.49 -11.56
N LEU A 52 20.80 7.17 -12.68
CA LEU A 52 20.70 5.81 -13.20
C LEU A 52 21.51 5.57 -14.49
N ASP A 53 22.42 6.45 -14.87
CA ASP A 53 23.19 6.36 -16.11
C ASP A 53 24.03 5.07 -16.21
N ARG A 54 24.47 4.55 -15.07
CA ARG A 54 25.26 3.31 -14.99
C ARG A 54 24.42 2.02 -15.08
N PHE A 55 23.11 2.13 -15.06
CA PHE A 55 22.20 0.98 -15.07
C PHE A 55 21.74 0.66 -16.50
N SER A 56 21.72 -0.63 -16.84
CA SER A 56 21.15 -1.07 -18.12
C SER A 56 19.63 -0.85 -18.16
N PRO A 57 19.00 -0.75 -19.34
CA PRO A 57 17.53 -0.61 -19.45
C PRO A 57 16.76 -1.72 -18.72
N GLY A 58 17.29 -2.95 -18.73
CA GLY A 58 16.69 -4.06 -17.98
C GLY A 58 16.77 -3.88 -16.47
N ALA A 59 17.92 -3.39 -15.97
CA ALA A 59 18.09 -3.11 -14.55
C ALA A 59 17.15 -1.97 -14.07
N ARG A 60 16.92 -0.95 -14.88
CA ARG A 60 16.00 0.15 -14.58
C ARG A 60 14.55 -0.34 -14.47
N LYS A 61 14.10 -1.23 -15.37
CA LYS A 61 12.79 -1.87 -15.27
C LYS A 61 12.65 -2.74 -14.02
N ALA A 62 13.69 -3.53 -13.69
CA ALA A 62 13.70 -4.31 -12.45
C ALA A 62 13.64 -3.40 -11.21
N LEU A 63 14.30 -2.25 -11.24
CA LEU A 63 14.27 -1.28 -10.14
C LEU A 63 12.86 -0.74 -9.88
N VAL A 64 12.06 -0.50 -10.93
CA VAL A 64 10.63 -0.11 -10.76
C VAL A 64 9.87 -1.16 -9.97
N VAL A 65 10.02 -2.44 -10.33
CA VAL A 65 9.34 -3.55 -9.66
C VAL A 65 9.81 -3.68 -8.20
N VAL A 66 11.13 -3.66 -7.98
CA VAL A 66 11.70 -3.75 -6.64
C VAL A 66 11.24 -2.58 -5.77
N ALA A 67 11.29 -1.35 -6.28
CA ALA A 67 10.83 -0.17 -5.57
C ALA A 67 9.34 -0.25 -5.21
N HIS A 68 8.52 -0.77 -6.12
CA HIS A 68 7.09 -0.92 -5.89
C HIS A 68 6.79 -1.88 -4.72
N PHE A 69 7.40 -3.07 -4.74
CA PHE A 69 7.21 -4.04 -3.66
C PHE A 69 7.88 -3.60 -2.36
N ALA A 70 9.09 -3.03 -2.42
CA ALA A 70 9.78 -2.51 -1.23
C ALA A 70 8.96 -1.40 -0.55
N TYR A 71 8.37 -0.49 -1.33
CA TYR A 71 7.49 0.55 -0.81
C TYR A 71 6.26 -0.05 -0.12
N GLY A 72 5.57 -0.98 -0.79
CA GLY A 72 4.40 -1.64 -0.21
C GLY A 72 4.71 -2.40 1.09
N MET A 73 5.83 -3.12 1.12
CA MET A 73 6.30 -3.80 2.33
C MET A 73 6.65 -2.80 3.45
N GLY A 74 7.33 -1.70 3.12
CA GLY A 74 7.69 -0.66 4.08
C GLY A 74 6.45 0.01 4.69
N VAL A 75 5.51 0.43 3.86
CA VAL A 75 4.23 0.99 4.31
C VAL A 75 3.46 -0.02 5.16
N GLY A 76 3.39 -1.28 4.71
CA GLY A 76 2.74 -2.34 5.45
C GLY A 76 3.39 -2.62 6.80
N ALA A 77 4.72 -2.58 6.90
CA ALA A 77 5.44 -2.71 8.16
C ALA A 77 5.09 -1.57 9.14
N VAL A 78 5.07 -0.33 8.67
CA VAL A 78 4.65 0.82 9.47
C VAL A 78 3.23 0.65 9.96
N PHE A 79 2.30 0.24 9.10
CA PHE A 79 0.93 -0.03 9.49
C PHE A 79 0.83 -1.12 10.56
N GLY A 80 1.61 -2.21 10.41
CA GLY A 80 1.66 -3.29 11.40
C GLY A 80 2.12 -2.80 12.77
N VAL A 81 3.15 -1.94 12.82
CA VAL A 81 3.62 -1.34 14.09
C VAL A 81 2.57 -0.44 14.72
N LEU A 82 1.84 0.33 13.91
CA LEU A 82 0.79 1.25 14.39
C LEU A 82 -0.47 0.53 14.87
N ARG A 83 -0.65 -0.75 14.51
CA ARG A 83 -1.77 -1.56 15.00
C ARG A 83 -1.53 -1.97 16.45
N ARG A 84 -2.59 -1.89 17.25
CA ARG A 84 -2.59 -2.44 18.61
C ARG A 84 -2.56 -3.97 18.56
N ASP A 85 -2.11 -4.57 19.63
CA ASP A 85 -2.13 -6.04 19.75
C ASP A 85 -3.60 -6.51 19.73
N PRO A 86 -3.97 -7.46 18.86
CA PRO A 86 -5.30 -8.07 18.88
C PRO A 86 -5.68 -8.71 20.21
N GLY A 87 -4.67 -9.03 21.05
CA GLY A 87 -4.85 -9.60 22.39
C GLY A 87 -5.09 -8.58 23.52
N GLU A 88 -5.10 -7.26 23.26
CA GLU A 88 -5.55 -6.30 24.28
C GLU A 88 -7.04 -6.47 24.52
N PRO A 89 -7.47 -6.72 25.79
CA PRO A 89 -8.88 -6.94 26.09
C PRO A 89 -9.73 -5.74 25.64
N LYS A 90 -10.59 -5.98 24.67
CA LYS A 90 -11.70 -5.07 24.40
C LYS A 90 -12.57 -5.12 25.64
N SER A 91 -12.78 -4.00 26.30
CA SER A 91 -13.68 -3.83 27.43
C SER A 91 -14.97 -4.66 27.24
N ASP A 92 -15.23 -5.52 28.22
CA ASP A 92 -16.26 -6.54 28.25
C ASP A 92 -17.66 -6.08 27.82
N THR A 93 -18.36 -6.93 27.20
CA THR A 93 -19.78 -7.34 27.24
C THR A 93 -20.51 -7.45 25.90
N ALA A 94 -20.03 -6.98 24.78
CA ALA A 94 -20.73 -7.14 23.50
C ALA A 94 -19.95 -7.94 22.44
N ALA A 95 -18.68 -8.27 22.72
CA ALA A 95 -17.72 -8.73 21.71
C ALA A 95 -17.72 -10.25 21.48
N GLU A 96 -18.21 -11.07 22.41
CA GLU A 96 -18.16 -12.53 22.29
C GLU A 96 -19.16 -13.12 21.28
N LEU A 97 -20.21 -12.40 20.91
CA LEU A 97 -21.25 -12.87 19.99
C LEU A 97 -21.06 -12.41 18.54
N GLN A 98 -20.13 -11.50 18.28
CA GLN A 98 -19.91 -10.89 16.96
C GLN A 98 -18.64 -11.38 16.24
N GLY A 99 -18.12 -12.50 16.62
CA GLY A 99 -17.06 -13.31 16.02
C GLY A 99 -16.35 -12.82 14.74
N ASP A 100 -15.35 -13.53 14.39
CA ASP A 100 -14.47 -13.59 13.21
C ASP A 100 -14.84 -12.72 11.95
N ARG A 101 -16.15 -12.48 11.68
CA ARG A 101 -16.61 -11.71 10.52
C ARG A 101 -16.44 -10.20 10.72
N ASP A 102 -16.73 -9.71 11.91
CA ASP A 102 -16.64 -8.27 12.22
C ASP A 102 -15.17 -7.84 12.33
N ASP A 103 -14.31 -8.74 12.80
CA ASP A 103 -12.88 -8.49 12.85
C ASP A 103 -12.25 -8.38 11.46
N LYS A 104 -12.66 -9.22 10.50
CA LYS A 104 -12.23 -9.12 9.09
C LYS A 104 -12.62 -7.80 8.45
N LEU A 105 -13.90 -7.41 8.63
CA LEU A 105 -14.41 -6.16 8.06
C LEU A 105 -13.75 -4.95 8.70
N THR A 106 -13.49 -5.02 10.00
CA THR A 106 -12.78 -4.00 10.75
C THR A 106 -11.34 -3.85 10.22
N GLU A 107 -10.59 -4.95 10.08
CA GLU A 107 -9.23 -4.90 9.59
C GLU A 107 -9.15 -4.44 8.12
N ALA A 108 -10.07 -4.89 7.28
CA ALA A 108 -10.17 -4.40 5.90
C ALA A 108 -10.46 -2.90 5.86
N SER A 109 -11.39 -2.41 6.69
CA SER A 109 -11.76 -0.98 6.74
C SER A 109 -10.62 -0.12 7.26
N VAL A 110 -9.91 -0.56 8.29
CA VAL A 110 -8.70 0.10 8.78
C VAL A 110 -7.62 0.10 7.71
N GLY A 111 -7.44 -1.02 7.02
CA GLY A 111 -6.53 -1.14 5.90
C GLY A 111 -6.86 -0.13 4.79
N VAL A 112 -8.13 0.00 4.40
CA VAL A 112 -8.59 1.02 3.44
C VAL A 112 -8.22 2.43 3.91
N ALA A 113 -8.52 2.77 5.15
CA ALA A 113 -8.20 4.10 5.70
C ALA A 113 -6.69 4.37 5.67
N LEU A 114 -5.86 3.42 6.09
CA LEU A 114 -4.40 3.53 6.07
C LEU A 114 -3.87 3.60 4.62
N GLY A 115 -4.46 2.83 3.70
CA GLY A 115 -4.12 2.89 2.28
C GLY A 115 -4.39 4.27 1.69
N VAL A 116 -5.56 4.85 1.94
CA VAL A 116 -5.91 6.21 1.48
C VAL A 116 -5.02 7.26 2.14
N LEU A 117 -4.69 7.11 3.41
CA LEU A 117 -3.73 8.00 4.09
C LEU A 117 -2.33 7.92 3.46
N SER A 118 -1.87 6.73 3.09
CA SER A 118 -0.58 6.57 2.39
C SER A 118 -0.59 7.21 1.01
N TRP A 119 -1.73 7.16 0.29
CA TRP A 119 -1.92 7.94 -0.93
C TRP A 119 -1.77 9.44 -0.65
N GLY A 120 -2.44 9.96 0.37
CA GLY A 120 -2.35 11.37 0.74
C GLY A 120 -0.91 11.79 1.03
N ALA A 121 -0.18 11.03 1.85
CA ALA A 121 1.22 11.28 2.15
C ALA A 121 2.12 11.20 0.89
N GLY A 122 1.85 10.26 0.00
CA GLY A 122 2.59 10.10 -1.25
C GLY A 122 2.23 11.16 -2.29
N TRP A 123 1.03 11.05 -2.84
CA TRP A 123 0.56 11.83 -4.00
C TRP A 123 0.28 13.29 -3.71
N ALA A 124 -0.15 13.62 -2.50
CA ALA A 124 -0.49 14.99 -2.13
C ALA A 124 0.67 15.74 -1.45
N VAL A 125 1.70 15.03 -0.95
CA VAL A 125 2.78 15.66 -0.18
C VAL A 125 4.13 15.43 -0.83
N TRP A 126 4.77 14.24 -0.62
CA TRP A 126 6.18 14.11 -0.96
C TRP A 126 6.47 14.07 -2.47
N LEU A 127 5.61 13.46 -3.30
CA LEU A 127 5.80 13.43 -4.76
C LEU A 127 5.76 14.82 -5.39
N PRO A 128 4.81 15.72 -5.04
CA PRO A 128 4.83 17.10 -5.49
C PRO A 128 6.01 17.91 -4.97
N ILE A 129 6.38 17.76 -3.70
CA ILE A 129 7.50 18.48 -3.08
C ILE A 129 8.83 18.12 -3.78
N THR A 130 9.01 16.87 -4.17
CA THR A 130 10.20 16.40 -4.88
C THR A 130 10.17 16.65 -6.40
N GLY A 131 9.07 17.20 -6.92
CA GLY A 131 8.89 17.45 -8.35
C GLY A 131 8.74 16.18 -9.20
N VAL A 132 8.49 15.04 -8.56
CA VAL A 132 8.30 13.74 -9.25
C VAL A 132 6.92 13.69 -9.91
N HIS A 133 5.90 14.27 -9.29
CA HIS A 133 4.53 14.25 -9.79
C HIS A 133 3.82 15.57 -9.51
N PRO A 134 2.94 16.05 -10.42
CA PRO A 134 2.13 17.24 -10.14
C PRO A 134 1.10 16.97 -9.04
N ALA A 135 0.83 17.99 -8.23
CA ALA A 135 -0.12 17.87 -7.12
C ALA A 135 -1.53 17.46 -7.60
N PRO A 136 -2.30 16.66 -6.84
CA PRO A 136 -3.61 16.16 -7.27
C PRO A 136 -4.60 17.24 -7.68
N TRP A 137 -4.57 18.38 -7.01
CA TRP A 137 -5.45 19.53 -7.28
C TRP A 137 -5.14 20.27 -8.58
N THR A 138 -4.00 20.01 -9.21
CA THR A 138 -3.62 20.56 -10.52
C THR A 138 -3.98 19.61 -11.67
N GLN A 139 -4.49 18.43 -11.37
CA GLN A 139 -4.79 17.38 -12.34
C GLN A 139 -6.29 17.32 -12.70
N LYS A 140 -6.60 16.73 -13.86
CA LYS A 140 -8.00 16.41 -14.19
C LYS A 140 -8.55 15.37 -13.21
N THR A 141 -9.76 15.59 -12.71
CA THR A 141 -10.43 14.78 -11.68
C THR A 141 -10.29 13.25 -11.83
N PRO A 142 -10.51 12.63 -13.01
CA PRO A 142 -10.36 11.18 -13.13
C PRO A 142 -8.94 10.68 -12.79
N ARG A 143 -7.91 11.43 -13.18
CA ARG A 143 -6.51 11.08 -12.91
C ARG A 143 -6.13 11.21 -11.43
N ALA A 144 -6.77 12.13 -10.73
CA ALA A 144 -6.54 12.32 -9.29
C ALA A 144 -7.26 11.25 -8.44
N LEU A 145 -8.41 10.73 -8.90
CA LEU A 145 -9.22 9.78 -8.14
C LEU A 145 -8.73 8.33 -8.25
N LEU A 146 -8.24 7.92 -9.42
CA LEU A 146 -7.79 6.55 -9.64
C LEU A 146 -6.75 6.06 -8.62
N PRO A 147 -5.71 6.84 -8.28
CA PRO A 147 -4.76 6.43 -7.24
C PRO A 147 -5.37 6.24 -5.86
N ILE A 148 -6.48 6.94 -5.53
CA ILE A 148 -7.20 6.73 -4.27
C ILE A 148 -7.81 5.33 -4.25
N VAL A 149 -8.47 4.92 -5.33
CA VAL A 149 -9.06 3.58 -5.46
C VAL A 149 -7.98 2.50 -5.36
N ASP A 150 -6.87 2.70 -6.05
CA ASP A 150 -5.72 1.80 -5.99
C ASP A 150 -5.22 1.59 -4.56
N HIS A 151 -5.06 2.67 -3.80
CA HIS A 151 -4.58 2.61 -2.42
C HIS A 151 -5.63 2.06 -1.46
N ALA A 152 -6.92 2.27 -1.73
CA ALA A 152 -8.00 1.63 -0.99
C ALA A 152 -7.98 0.11 -1.19
N VAL A 153 -7.80 -0.37 -2.43
CA VAL A 153 -7.67 -1.80 -2.74
C VAL A 153 -6.42 -2.40 -2.10
N PHE A 154 -5.27 -1.71 -2.22
CA PHE A 154 -4.05 -2.11 -1.53
C PHE A 154 -4.27 -2.26 -0.03
N GLY A 155 -4.87 -1.25 0.60
CA GLY A 155 -5.11 -1.23 2.04
C GLY A 155 -6.09 -2.32 2.49
N ALA A 156 -7.18 -2.55 1.75
CA ALA A 156 -8.11 -3.63 2.03
C ALA A 156 -7.42 -5.01 1.97
N ALA A 157 -6.65 -5.26 0.93
CA ALA A 157 -5.89 -6.50 0.79
C ALA A 157 -4.84 -6.65 1.91
N TRP A 158 -4.11 -5.58 2.25
CA TRP A 158 -3.20 -5.56 3.37
C TRP A 158 -3.89 -5.94 4.68
N GLY A 159 -5.02 -5.28 5.00
CA GLY A 159 -5.76 -5.52 6.24
C GLY A 159 -6.24 -6.96 6.37
N LEU A 160 -6.78 -7.53 5.29
CA LEU A 160 -7.22 -8.93 5.28
C LEU A 160 -6.06 -9.91 5.47
N ILE A 161 -4.92 -9.69 4.80
CA ILE A 161 -3.73 -10.54 4.93
C ILE A 161 -3.15 -10.41 6.35
N TYR A 162 -3.04 -9.19 6.86
CA TYR A 162 -2.59 -8.92 8.23
C TYR A 162 -3.45 -9.66 9.24
N TRP A 163 -4.76 -9.58 9.13
CA TRP A 163 -5.71 -10.31 9.96
C TRP A 163 -5.51 -11.84 9.87
N ILE A 164 -5.36 -12.42 8.67
CA ILE A 164 -5.11 -13.86 8.50
C ILE A 164 -3.84 -14.32 9.23
N ILE A 165 -2.79 -13.49 9.20
CA ILE A 165 -1.50 -13.82 9.83
C ILE A 165 -1.63 -13.71 11.35
N THR A 166 -2.23 -12.63 11.85
CA THR A 166 -2.24 -12.33 13.29
C THR A 166 -3.22 -13.18 14.07
N ARG A 167 -4.38 -13.54 13.50
CA ARG A 167 -5.37 -14.40 14.16
C ARG A 167 -4.87 -15.83 14.47
N ARG A 168 -3.83 -16.30 13.77
CA ARG A 168 -3.26 -17.64 14.00
C ARG A 168 -2.29 -17.66 15.17
N GLN A 169 -1.99 -16.54 15.77
CA GLN A 169 -1.04 -16.38 16.86
C GLN A 169 -1.73 -16.14 18.22
N THR A 170 -3.05 -15.98 18.22
CA THR A 170 -3.93 -15.97 19.41
C THR A 170 -4.57 -17.32 19.61
#